data_743f5c881feeeb6d2f65b5618d47824f
#
_entry.id   743f5c881feeeb6d2f65b5618d47824f
#
_cell.length_a   1.000
_cell.length_b   1.000
_cell.length_c   1.000
_cell.angle_alpha   90.00
_cell.angle_beta   90.00
_cell.angle_gamma   90.00
#
_symmetry.space_group_name_H-M   'P 1'
#
loop_
_entity.id
_entity.type
_entity.pdbx_description
1 polymer ?
#
loop_
_entity_poly.entity_id
_entity_poly.type
_entity_poly.pdbx_seq_one_letter_code
_entity_poly.pdbx_strand_id
1 'polypeptide(L)'
;MSYNDSWIPSVFKGYGAALPFDFNYQPTPAFNALLTALQTATPAPVLKTTEVVNAAGYQGSSVAPGELVTIFAAGYDFGPASLVTDQLDSNGDFSTNLEGVQVLFDGTPAPLVYAVAGQVSAIVPFDVAGKQQTAVQYQYNADGEWFAGPSVASNTVTMPVAAAVPAIFALNASGSGPGAILNQDYSVNGASNPAAAGSVIQIFGTGGGAVAGGATDGAPAKGAGSLVTQPVTATIGGVNAQVGYAGPAPDLVNGVIQVNLTVPSGLTPGLQPVVITIGTAQSQPGITVAVQ
;
A
#
# COMPACT_ATOMS: atom_id res chain seq x y z
N MET A 1 1.67 22.25 -37.05
CA MET A 1 1.86 21.66 -38.37
C MET A 1 0.63 21.95 -39.21
N SER A 2 0.81 22.39 -40.46
CA SER A 2 -0.26 22.61 -41.43
C SER A 2 -0.16 21.59 -42.56
N TYR A 3 -1.13 21.62 -43.49
CA TYR A 3 -1.11 20.78 -44.68
C TYR A 3 0.19 20.93 -45.48
N ASN A 4 0.77 22.12 -45.49
CA ASN A 4 2.02 22.40 -46.18
C ASN A 4 3.24 21.76 -45.53
N ASP A 5 3.13 21.38 -44.27
CA ASP A 5 4.23 20.75 -43.51
C ASP A 5 4.23 19.22 -43.63
N SER A 6 3.23 18.67 -44.34
CA SER A 6 3.10 17.23 -44.55
C SER A 6 3.63 16.82 -45.91
N TRP A 7 4.46 15.81 -45.96
CA TRP A 7 4.95 15.19 -47.17
C TRP A 7 3.92 14.22 -47.81
N ILE A 8 2.90 13.79 -47.05
CA ILE A 8 1.92 12.78 -47.51
C ILE A 8 1.19 13.21 -48.80
N PRO A 9 0.61 14.40 -48.88
CA PRO A 9 -0.07 14.81 -50.12
C PRO A 9 0.85 14.95 -51.34
N SER A 10 2.13 15.21 -51.13
CA SER A 10 3.11 15.34 -52.23
C SER A 10 3.55 13.98 -52.76
N VAL A 11 3.55 12.95 -51.95
CA VAL A 11 3.98 11.58 -52.34
C VAL A 11 2.79 10.71 -52.71
N PHE A 12 1.69 10.81 -51.99
CA PHE A 12 0.48 10.02 -52.20
C PHE A 12 -0.68 10.93 -52.65
N LYS A 13 -0.79 11.14 -53.95
CA LYS A 13 -1.85 11.96 -54.53
C LYS A 13 -3.24 11.39 -54.23
N GLY A 14 -4.13 12.22 -53.69
CA GLY A 14 -5.48 11.83 -53.29
C GLY A 14 -5.61 11.41 -51.82
N TYR A 15 -4.54 11.33 -51.10
CA TYR A 15 -4.57 11.15 -49.62
C TYR A 15 -4.43 12.50 -48.93
N GLY A 16 -5.35 12.81 -48.02
CA GLY A 16 -5.28 14.01 -47.20
C GLY A 16 -4.19 13.87 -46.15
N ALA A 17 -3.60 14.99 -45.77
CA ALA A 17 -2.77 15.02 -44.58
C ALA A 17 -3.70 14.94 -43.35
N ALA A 18 -3.48 13.98 -42.48
CA ALA A 18 -4.16 13.90 -41.18
C ALA A 18 -3.56 14.95 -40.22
N LEU A 19 -3.63 16.23 -40.61
CA LEU A 19 -3.09 17.35 -39.88
C LEU A 19 -4.19 18.18 -39.25
N PRO A 20 -3.94 18.82 -38.10
CA PRO A 20 -4.90 19.68 -37.42
C PRO A 20 -5.37 20.86 -38.26
N PHE A 21 -4.57 21.38 -39.19
CA PHE A 21 -4.89 22.57 -40.03
C PHE A 21 -4.68 22.29 -41.52
N ASP A 22 -5.54 22.85 -42.33
CA ASP A 22 -5.40 22.82 -43.80
C ASP A 22 -4.30 23.79 -44.28
N PHE A 23 -4.12 23.87 -45.60
CA PHE A 23 -3.12 24.76 -46.23
C PHE A 23 -3.40 26.27 -46.05
N ASN A 24 -4.63 26.65 -45.69
CA ASN A 24 -5.03 28.01 -45.32
C ASN A 24 -5.01 28.24 -43.80
N TYR A 25 -4.44 27.30 -43.02
CA TYR A 25 -4.42 27.32 -41.55
C TYR A 25 -5.81 27.26 -40.90
N GLN A 26 -6.82 26.72 -41.63
CA GLN A 26 -8.14 26.48 -41.06
C GLN A 26 -8.18 25.14 -40.35
N PRO A 27 -8.91 25.04 -39.24
CA PRO A 27 -9.09 23.78 -38.51
C PRO A 27 -9.70 22.70 -39.41
N THR A 28 -9.10 21.54 -39.43
CA THR A 28 -9.61 20.34 -40.10
C THR A 28 -10.50 19.51 -39.16
N PRO A 29 -11.22 18.48 -39.67
CA PRO A 29 -11.88 17.51 -38.81
C PRO A 29 -10.92 16.83 -37.78
N ALA A 30 -9.66 16.66 -38.16
CA ALA A 30 -8.63 16.13 -37.23
C ALA A 30 -8.35 17.08 -36.04
N PHE A 31 -8.35 18.40 -36.28
CA PHE A 31 -8.28 19.40 -35.23
C PHE A 31 -9.48 19.30 -34.27
N ASN A 32 -10.69 19.24 -34.83
CA ASN A 32 -11.90 19.17 -34.01
C ASN A 32 -11.97 17.87 -33.21
N ALA A 33 -11.54 16.74 -33.78
CA ALA A 33 -11.44 15.47 -33.07
C ALA A 33 -10.42 15.53 -31.94
N LEU A 34 -9.24 16.14 -32.21
CA LEU A 34 -8.22 16.35 -31.19
C LEU A 34 -8.72 17.29 -30.07
N LEU A 35 -9.37 18.40 -30.46
CA LEU A 35 -9.93 19.35 -29.49
C LEU A 35 -10.99 18.69 -28.61
N THR A 36 -11.90 17.92 -29.23
CA THR A 36 -12.92 17.15 -28.50
C THR A 36 -12.26 16.15 -27.55
N ALA A 37 -11.27 15.38 -28.02
CA ALA A 37 -10.54 14.42 -27.18
C ALA A 37 -9.85 15.11 -25.98
N LEU A 38 -9.21 16.26 -26.21
CA LEU A 38 -8.58 17.04 -25.12
C LEU A 38 -9.60 17.64 -24.15
N GLN A 39 -10.77 18.08 -24.63
CA GLN A 39 -11.84 18.63 -23.80
C GLN A 39 -12.58 17.56 -22.98
N THR A 40 -12.61 16.32 -23.48
CA THR A 40 -13.28 15.19 -22.83
C THR A 40 -12.31 14.27 -22.10
N ALA A 41 -10.99 14.51 -22.24
CA ALA A 41 -9.98 13.72 -21.54
C ALA A 41 -10.17 13.85 -20.03
N THR A 42 -10.27 12.72 -19.35
CA THR A 42 -10.23 12.70 -17.89
C THR A 42 -8.82 13.09 -17.45
N PRO A 43 -8.66 14.08 -16.57
CA PRO A 43 -7.33 14.45 -16.07
C PRO A 43 -6.64 13.25 -15.44
N ALA A 44 -5.34 13.13 -15.65
CA ALA A 44 -4.55 12.10 -14.95
C ALA A 44 -4.64 12.33 -13.43
N PRO A 45 -4.68 11.26 -12.61
CA PRO A 45 -4.72 11.38 -11.16
C PRO A 45 -3.48 12.12 -10.64
N VAL A 46 -3.68 13.03 -9.69
CA VAL A 46 -2.58 13.75 -9.04
C VAL A 46 -2.39 13.14 -7.65
N LEU A 47 -1.42 12.25 -7.54
CA LEU A 47 -1.02 11.66 -6.28
C LEU A 47 -0.27 12.69 -5.43
N LYS A 48 -0.54 12.70 -4.10
CA LYS A 48 0.19 13.46 -3.10
C LYS A 48 0.86 12.53 -2.10
N THR A 49 1.95 12.97 -1.50
CA THR A 49 2.65 12.18 -0.46
C THR A 49 1.75 11.89 0.74
N THR A 50 0.82 12.78 1.07
CA THR A 50 -0.17 12.62 2.15
C THR A 50 -1.26 11.60 1.85
N GLU A 51 -1.34 11.11 0.61
CA GLU A 51 -2.30 10.09 0.17
C GLU A 51 -1.70 8.69 0.19
N VAL A 52 -0.37 8.57 0.42
CA VAL A 52 0.32 7.30 0.64
C VAL A 52 0.48 7.12 2.15
N VAL A 53 -0.32 6.27 2.75
CA VAL A 53 -0.40 6.10 4.21
C VAL A 53 -0.21 4.66 4.62
N ASN A 54 0.27 4.44 5.84
CA ASN A 54 0.31 3.12 6.46
C ASN A 54 -1.10 2.51 6.52
N ALA A 55 -1.27 1.27 6.06
CA ALA A 55 -2.59 0.63 5.96
C ALA A 55 -3.24 0.33 7.33
N ALA A 56 -2.46 0.26 8.41
CA ALA A 56 -2.96 0.00 9.75
C ALA A 56 -3.24 1.28 10.55
N GLY A 57 -2.36 2.29 10.41
CA GLY A 57 -2.42 3.51 11.21
C GLY A 57 -2.96 4.73 10.48
N TYR A 58 -3.10 4.68 9.16
CA TYR A 58 -3.49 5.78 8.28
C TYR A 58 -2.64 7.05 8.42
N GLN A 59 -1.42 6.90 8.89
CA GLN A 59 -0.42 7.96 8.96
C GLN A 59 0.57 7.79 7.82
N GLY A 60 1.00 8.90 7.20
CA GLY A 60 1.90 8.88 6.06
C GLY A 60 2.86 10.06 6.08
N SER A 61 4.12 9.81 6.39
CA SER A 61 5.21 10.77 6.19
C SER A 61 6.45 10.08 5.61
N SER A 62 6.50 8.76 5.71
CA SER A 62 7.55 7.88 5.19
C SER A 62 6.96 6.49 4.97
N VAL A 63 7.70 5.66 4.25
CA VAL A 63 7.38 4.23 4.07
C VAL A 63 8.54 3.38 4.57
N ALA A 64 8.25 2.12 4.91
CA ALA A 64 9.26 1.14 5.33
C ALA A 64 9.26 -0.08 4.40
N PRO A 65 10.38 -0.83 4.29
CA PRO A 65 10.42 -2.09 3.55
C PRO A 65 9.33 -3.05 4.03
N GLY A 66 8.58 -3.64 3.11
CA GLY A 66 7.49 -4.57 3.40
C GLY A 66 6.26 -3.94 4.06
N GLU A 67 6.17 -2.64 4.20
CA GLU A 67 4.99 -1.98 4.78
C GLU A 67 3.76 -2.15 3.87
N LEU A 68 2.61 -2.52 4.45
CA LEU A 68 1.34 -2.39 3.76
C LEU A 68 0.94 -0.91 3.78
N VAL A 69 0.78 -0.33 2.61
CA VAL A 69 0.31 1.05 2.43
C VAL A 69 -1.05 1.07 1.77
N THR A 70 -1.85 2.07 2.10
CA THR A 70 -3.06 2.44 1.35
C THR A 70 -2.80 3.75 0.63
N ILE A 71 -3.14 3.79 -0.64
CA ILE A 71 -3.05 4.98 -1.49
C ILE A 71 -4.47 5.43 -1.78
N PHE A 72 -4.79 6.66 -1.39
CA PHE A 72 -6.07 7.31 -1.64
C PHE A 72 -5.90 8.28 -2.81
N ALA A 73 -6.34 7.88 -3.99
CA ALA A 73 -6.38 8.76 -5.16
C ALA A 73 -7.67 9.61 -5.13
N ALA A 74 -7.82 10.46 -4.12
CA ALA A 74 -9.03 11.21 -3.85
C ALA A 74 -9.44 12.10 -5.04
N GLY A 75 -10.69 11.99 -5.47
CA GLY A 75 -11.26 12.77 -6.58
C GLY A 75 -11.07 12.17 -7.97
N TYR A 76 -10.57 10.94 -8.05
CA TYR A 76 -10.40 10.22 -9.31
C TYR A 76 -10.98 8.81 -9.19
N ASP A 77 -11.99 8.51 -10.01
CA ASP A 77 -12.62 7.19 -10.10
C ASP A 77 -11.76 6.23 -10.98
N PHE A 78 -10.43 6.25 -10.77
CA PHE A 78 -9.53 5.33 -11.46
C PHE A 78 -9.40 4.04 -10.68
N GLY A 79 -9.68 2.93 -11.33
CA GLY A 79 -9.66 1.60 -10.74
C GLY A 79 -10.94 0.83 -11.04
N PRO A 80 -11.01 -0.44 -10.62
CA PRO A 80 -12.20 -1.25 -10.79
C PRO A 80 -13.37 -0.67 -10.00
N ALA A 81 -14.58 -0.70 -10.60
CA ALA A 81 -15.79 -0.17 -9.98
C ALA A 81 -16.22 -0.94 -8.72
N SER A 82 -15.80 -2.19 -8.62
CA SER A 82 -16.03 -3.06 -7.44
C SER A 82 -14.70 -3.37 -6.77
N LEU A 83 -14.73 -3.64 -5.47
CA LEU A 83 -13.57 -4.10 -4.72
C LEU A 83 -13.04 -5.41 -5.32
N VAL A 84 -11.77 -5.38 -5.73
CA VAL A 84 -10.99 -6.55 -6.11
C VAL A 84 -9.95 -6.78 -5.02
N THR A 85 -9.98 -7.96 -4.43
CA THR A 85 -9.01 -8.36 -3.42
C THR A 85 -7.84 -9.09 -4.04
N ASP A 86 -6.87 -9.42 -3.22
CA ASP A 86 -5.67 -10.16 -3.56
C ASP A 86 -5.95 -11.33 -4.52
N GLN A 87 -5.17 -11.35 -5.60
CA GLN A 87 -5.10 -12.48 -6.53
C GLN A 87 -3.68 -13.04 -6.46
N LEU A 88 -3.59 -14.36 -6.42
CA LEU A 88 -2.29 -15.01 -6.42
C LEU A 88 -1.82 -15.23 -7.85
N ASP A 89 -0.54 -15.00 -8.08
CA ASP A 89 0.12 -15.33 -9.34
C ASP A 89 0.40 -16.84 -9.45
N SER A 90 1.10 -17.26 -10.52
CA SER A 90 1.45 -18.65 -10.74
C SER A 90 2.41 -19.25 -9.69
N ASN A 91 3.08 -18.42 -8.90
CA ASN A 91 3.99 -18.82 -7.82
C ASN A 91 3.26 -18.91 -6.47
N GLY A 92 2.02 -18.44 -6.40
CA GLY A 92 1.25 -18.29 -5.17
C GLY A 92 1.57 -17.01 -4.41
N ASP A 93 2.20 -16.03 -5.06
CA ASP A 93 2.49 -14.72 -4.51
C ASP A 93 1.39 -13.71 -4.88
N PHE A 94 1.20 -12.67 -4.10
CA PHE A 94 0.23 -11.62 -4.40
C PHE A 94 0.56 -10.94 -5.72
N SER A 95 -0.45 -10.82 -6.59
CA SER A 95 -0.31 -10.23 -7.91
C SER A 95 0.09 -8.75 -7.82
N THR A 96 0.90 -8.30 -8.76
CA THR A 96 1.25 -6.88 -8.94
C THR A 96 0.26 -6.12 -9.84
N ASN A 97 -0.81 -6.79 -10.28
CA ASN A 97 -1.86 -6.20 -11.12
C ASN A 97 -3.23 -6.72 -10.66
N LEU A 98 -4.14 -5.82 -10.30
CA LEU A 98 -5.54 -6.13 -10.00
C LEU A 98 -6.44 -5.36 -10.96
N GLU A 99 -7.01 -6.05 -11.94
CA GLU A 99 -7.88 -5.49 -12.97
C GLU A 99 -7.33 -4.18 -13.58
N GLY A 100 -6.05 -4.19 -13.98
CA GLY A 100 -5.38 -3.07 -14.61
C GLY A 100 -4.79 -2.02 -13.65
N VAL A 101 -4.97 -2.18 -12.34
CA VAL A 101 -4.31 -1.32 -11.32
C VAL A 101 -2.92 -1.84 -11.03
N GLN A 102 -1.95 -0.94 -11.00
CA GLN A 102 -0.59 -1.17 -10.50
C GLN A 102 -0.13 0.00 -9.63
N VAL A 103 0.71 -0.31 -8.67
CA VAL A 103 1.49 0.67 -7.90
C VAL A 103 2.96 0.38 -8.11
N LEU A 104 3.70 1.40 -8.51
CA LEU A 104 5.13 1.27 -8.78
C LEU A 104 5.93 1.94 -7.68
N PHE A 105 6.98 1.26 -7.20
CA PHE A 105 8.03 1.83 -6.37
C PHE A 105 9.33 1.83 -7.17
N ASP A 106 9.90 3.01 -7.44
CA ASP A 106 11.08 3.20 -8.30
C ASP A 106 10.93 2.51 -9.68
N GLY A 107 9.70 2.46 -10.21
CA GLY A 107 9.37 1.82 -11.48
C GLY A 107 9.12 0.30 -11.39
N THR A 108 9.29 -0.32 -10.23
CA THR A 108 9.02 -1.76 -10.00
C THR A 108 7.59 -1.95 -9.49
N PRO A 109 6.76 -2.80 -10.13
CA PRO A 109 5.41 -3.08 -9.66
C PRO A 109 5.43 -3.77 -8.29
N ALA A 110 4.63 -3.23 -7.36
CA ALA A 110 4.45 -3.75 -6.00
C ALA A 110 3.30 -4.76 -5.93
N PRO A 111 3.37 -5.78 -5.06
CA PRO A 111 2.25 -6.66 -4.78
C PRO A 111 1.05 -5.88 -4.23
N LEU A 112 -0.15 -6.22 -4.69
CA LEU A 112 -1.39 -5.53 -4.31
C LEU A 112 -2.23 -6.40 -3.39
N VAL A 113 -2.80 -5.77 -2.35
CA VAL A 113 -3.71 -6.43 -1.41
C VAL A 113 -5.16 -6.27 -1.86
N TYR A 114 -5.54 -5.09 -2.32
CA TYR A 114 -6.83 -4.82 -2.94
C TYR A 114 -6.76 -3.58 -3.83
N ALA A 115 -7.73 -3.47 -4.73
CA ALA A 115 -7.97 -2.28 -5.55
C ALA A 115 -9.47 -2.01 -5.68
N VAL A 116 -9.83 -0.74 -5.66
CA VAL A 116 -11.17 -0.23 -5.97
C VAL A 116 -11.02 1.20 -6.50
N ALA A 117 -12.03 1.74 -7.20
CA ALA A 117 -11.97 3.11 -7.69
C ALA A 117 -11.57 4.10 -6.57
N GLY A 118 -10.47 4.82 -6.80
CA GLY A 118 -9.94 5.82 -5.86
C GLY A 118 -9.14 5.29 -4.67
N GLN A 119 -8.96 3.97 -4.53
CA GLN A 119 -8.21 3.40 -3.41
C GLN A 119 -7.50 2.10 -3.78
N VAL A 120 -6.23 1.98 -3.41
CA VAL A 120 -5.46 0.75 -3.58
C VAL A 120 -4.59 0.49 -2.34
N SER A 121 -4.45 -0.78 -1.97
CA SER A 121 -3.47 -1.19 -0.96
C SER A 121 -2.39 -2.03 -1.62
N ALA A 122 -1.14 -1.66 -1.33
CA ALA A 122 0.06 -2.28 -1.88
C ALA A 122 1.07 -2.60 -0.77
N ILE A 123 1.98 -3.50 -1.07
CA ILE A 123 3.11 -3.85 -0.19
C ILE A 123 4.35 -3.14 -0.73
N VAL A 124 4.96 -2.29 0.07
CA VAL A 124 6.22 -1.62 -0.28
C VAL A 124 7.30 -2.68 -0.49
N PRO A 125 7.97 -2.73 -1.66
CA PRO A 125 9.00 -3.72 -1.92
C PRO A 125 10.12 -3.69 -0.88
N PHE A 126 10.62 -4.86 -0.50
CA PHE A 126 11.75 -4.94 0.46
C PHE A 126 13.03 -4.32 -0.08
N ASP A 127 13.15 -4.18 -1.42
CA ASP A 127 14.30 -3.54 -2.09
C ASP A 127 14.46 -2.04 -1.84
N VAL A 128 13.47 -1.37 -1.19
CA VAL A 128 13.66 0.00 -0.72
C VAL A 128 14.55 0.07 0.51
N ALA A 129 14.88 -1.05 1.14
CA ALA A 129 15.73 -1.11 2.33
C ALA A 129 17.09 -0.41 2.09
N GLY A 130 17.46 0.48 2.99
CA GLY A 130 18.71 1.24 2.91
C GLY A 130 18.69 2.45 1.98
N LYS A 131 17.63 2.66 1.19
CA LYS A 131 17.42 3.91 0.45
C LYS A 131 16.99 5.03 1.39
N GLN A 132 17.24 6.27 1.00
CA GLN A 132 16.74 7.44 1.73
C GLN A 132 15.32 7.81 1.30
N GLN A 133 14.96 7.50 0.06
CA GLN A 133 13.66 7.80 -0.54
C GLN A 133 13.34 6.82 -1.65
N THR A 134 12.06 6.70 -1.98
CA THR A 134 11.53 5.92 -3.11
C THR A 134 10.49 6.72 -3.87
N ALA A 135 10.41 6.50 -5.17
CA ALA A 135 9.44 7.13 -6.05
C ALA A 135 8.19 6.26 -6.17
N VAL A 136 7.01 6.81 -5.87
CA VAL A 136 5.73 6.08 -5.91
C VAL A 136 4.88 6.62 -7.03
N GLN A 137 4.30 5.73 -7.85
CA GLN A 137 3.38 6.06 -8.92
C GLN A 137 2.23 5.06 -8.96
N TYR A 138 1.01 5.56 -9.13
CA TYR A 138 -0.17 4.76 -9.40
C TYR A 138 -0.42 4.70 -10.90
N GLN A 139 -0.82 3.53 -11.41
CA GLN A 139 -1.19 3.33 -12.81
C GLN A 139 -2.49 2.54 -12.90
N TYR A 140 -3.32 2.87 -13.89
CA TYR A 140 -4.55 2.16 -14.21
C TYR A 140 -4.72 1.99 -15.71
N ASN A 141 -5.05 0.79 -16.13
CA ASN A 141 -5.42 0.45 -17.49
C ASN A 141 -6.76 -0.28 -17.48
N ALA A 142 -7.82 0.42 -17.86
CA ALA A 142 -9.20 -0.08 -17.81
C ALA A 142 -9.44 -1.35 -18.66
N ASP A 143 -8.64 -1.54 -19.73
CA ASP A 143 -8.79 -2.69 -20.64
C ASP A 143 -7.93 -3.89 -20.22
N GLY A 144 -7.17 -3.78 -19.14
CA GLY A 144 -6.30 -4.83 -18.63
C GLY A 144 -5.07 -5.15 -19.50
N GLU A 145 -5.02 -4.59 -20.70
CA GLU A 145 -3.97 -4.82 -21.70
C GLU A 145 -3.06 -3.59 -21.80
N TRP A 146 -1.83 -3.67 -21.31
CA TRP A 146 -0.86 -2.54 -21.27
C TRP A 146 -0.53 -1.93 -22.64
N PHE A 147 -0.89 -2.60 -23.73
CA PHE A 147 -0.59 -2.17 -25.10
C PHE A 147 -1.82 -1.79 -25.92
N ALA A 148 -3.05 -1.99 -25.42
CA ALA A 148 -4.26 -1.91 -26.24
C ALA A 148 -5.22 -0.78 -25.86
N GLY A 149 -5.17 -0.24 -24.63
CA GLY A 149 -6.11 0.78 -24.13
C GLY A 149 -5.45 2.02 -23.56
N PRO A 150 -6.23 3.05 -23.24
CA PRO A 150 -5.71 4.25 -22.59
C PRO A 150 -5.25 3.91 -21.17
N SER A 151 -3.94 3.84 -20.96
CA SER A 151 -3.37 3.77 -19.61
C SER A 151 -3.32 5.17 -19.00
N VAL A 152 -3.73 5.27 -17.75
CA VAL A 152 -3.66 6.50 -16.97
C VAL A 152 -2.63 6.30 -15.87
N ALA A 153 -1.64 7.17 -15.82
CA ALA A 153 -0.63 7.18 -14.77
C ALA A 153 -0.73 8.47 -13.95
N SER A 154 -0.59 8.37 -12.64
CA SER A 154 -0.42 9.55 -11.79
C SER A 154 0.93 10.22 -12.05
N ASN A 155 1.09 11.43 -11.52
CA ASN A 155 2.43 11.94 -11.29
C ASN A 155 3.17 10.99 -10.31
N THR A 156 4.49 11.08 -10.32
CA THR A 156 5.34 10.40 -9.34
C THR A 156 5.47 11.28 -8.09
N VAL A 157 5.33 10.68 -6.90
CA VAL A 157 5.64 11.31 -5.62
C VAL A 157 6.84 10.64 -4.97
N THR A 158 7.66 11.42 -4.29
CA THR A 158 8.83 10.90 -3.58
C THR A 158 8.51 10.75 -2.10
N MET A 159 8.60 9.53 -1.60
CA MET A 159 8.39 9.19 -0.18
C MET A 159 9.74 8.96 0.50
N PRO A 160 9.98 9.54 1.69
CA PRO A 160 11.10 9.14 2.53
C PRO A 160 11.00 7.66 2.90
N VAL A 161 12.14 6.96 2.97
CA VAL A 161 12.21 5.58 3.44
C VAL A 161 12.77 5.58 4.86
N ALA A 162 12.01 5.00 5.79
CA ALA A 162 12.43 4.76 7.17
C ALA A 162 12.79 3.29 7.39
N ALA A 163 13.60 3.01 8.41
CA ALA A 163 13.96 1.64 8.76
C ALA A 163 12.74 0.83 9.22
N ALA A 164 11.76 1.48 9.86
CA ALA A 164 10.47 0.94 10.26
C ALA A 164 9.44 2.08 10.40
N VAL A 165 8.18 1.78 10.11
CA VAL A 165 7.00 2.63 10.34
C VAL A 165 5.90 1.74 10.93
N PRO A 166 6.09 1.25 12.19
CA PRO A 166 5.19 0.26 12.76
C PRO A 166 3.79 0.81 12.98
N ALA A 167 2.78 0.04 12.63
CA ALA A 167 1.41 0.30 13.04
C ALA A 167 0.66 -1.01 13.30
N ILE A 168 -0.27 -0.99 14.24
CA ILE A 168 -1.09 -2.13 14.65
C ILE A 168 -2.44 -2.04 13.94
N PHE A 169 -2.91 -3.12 13.32
CA PHE A 169 -4.25 -3.15 12.75
C PHE A 169 -5.32 -3.05 13.85
N ALA A 170 -6.34 -2.24 13.61
CA ALA A 170 -7.53 -2.19 14.45
C ALA A 170 -8.60 -3.13 13.90
N LEU A 171 -9.38 -3.80 14.77
CA LEU A 171 -10.44 -4.73 14.37
C LEU A 171 -11.52 -4.08 13.50
N ASN A 172 -11.73 -2.78 13.66
CA ASN A 172 -12.72 -2.00 12.90
C ASN A 172 -12.11 -1.26 11.69
N ALA A 173 -10.84 -1.53 11.36
CA ALA A 173 -10.10 -0.87 10.29
C ALA A 173 -10.09 0.68 10.37
N SER A 174 -10.20 1.27 11.58
CA SER A 174 -10.24 2.73 11.76
C SER A 174 -8.87 3.34 12.13
N GLY A 175 -7.84 2.53 12.32
CA GLY A 175 -6.54 2.96 12.83
C GLY A 175 -6.49 3.21 14.34
N SER A 176 -7.57 2.96 15.07
CA SER A 176 -7.65 3.13 16.53
C SER A 176 -8.70 2.20 17.15
N GLY A 177 -8.71 2.07 18.48
CA GLY A 177 -9.61 1.19 19.22
C GLY A 177 -9.05 -0.19 19.46
N PRO A 178 -9.89 -1.24 19.59
CA PRO A 178 -9.41 -2.60 19.82
C PRO A 178 -8.48 -3.07 18.70
N GLY A 179 -7.27 -3.51 19.07
CA GLY A 179 -6.28 -4.02 18.14
C GLY A 179 -6.67 -5.38 17.54
N ALA A 180 -6.16 -5.69 16.35
CA ALA A 180 -6.20 -7.05 15.80
C ALA A 180 -5.24 -7.92 16.61
N ILE A 181 -5.76 -8.47 17.71
CA ILE A 181 -4.99 -9.18 18.72
C ILE A 181 -5.69 -10.51 19.03
N LEU A 182 -4.89 -11.59 19.08
CA LEU A 182 -5.35 -12.89 19.55
C LEU A 182 -4.78 -13.17 20.94
N ASN A 183 -5.59 -13.80 21.77
CA ASN A 183 -5.19 -14.37 23.05
C ASN A 183 -4.32 -15.62 22.84
N GLN A 184 -3.78 -16.18 23.90
CA GLN A 184 -2.91 -17.35 23.86
C GLN A 184 -3.58 -18.60 23.24
N ASP A 185 -4.90 -18.70 23.34
CA ASP A 185 -5.71 -19.77 22.78
C ASP A 185 -6.19 -19.49 21.35
N TYR A 186 -5.64 -18.47 20.69
CA TYR A 186 -5.99 -17.97 19.35
C TYR A 186 -7.41 -17.38 19.24
N SER A 187 -8.11 -17.18 20.34
CA SER A 187 -9.36 -16.44 20.33
C SER A 187 -9.11 -14.92 20.19
N VAL A 188 -10.06 -14.22 19.58
CA VAL A 188 -9.96 -12.76 19.40
C VAL A 188 -10.04 -12.07 20.76
N ASN A 189 -9.07 -11.21 21.06
CA ASN A 189 -9.05 -10.38 22.25
C ASN A 189 -10.15 -9.31 22.20
N GLY A 190 -10.80 -9.06 23.32
CA GLY A 190 -11.82 -8.03 23.44
C GLY A 190 -12.38 -7.94 24.85
N ALA A 191 -13.25 -6.98 25.10
CA ALA A 191 -13.81 -6.72 26.42
C ALA A 191 -14.54 -7.95 27.03
N SER A 192 -15.15 -8.78 26.19
CA SER A 192 -15.79 -10.03 26.60
C SER A 192 -14.85 -11.23 26.70
N ASN A 193 -13.60 -11.06 26.24
CA ASN A 193 -12.59 -12.11 26.20
C ASN A 193 -11.20 -11.50 26.46
N PRO A 194 -10.95 -10.97 27.69
CA PRO A 194 -9.70 -10.29 28.01
C PRO A 194 -8.57 -11.28 28.24
N ALA A 195 -7.34 -10.84 27.95
CA ALA A 195 -6.12 -11.60 28.19
C ALA A 195 -5.75 -11.62 29.69
N ALA A 196 -5.33 -12.78 30.20
CA ALA A 196 -4.87 -12.90 31.58
C ALA A 196 -3.43 -12.39 31.74
N ALA A 197 -3.08 -11.86 32.92
CA ALA A 197 -1.71 -11.56 33.25
C ALA A 197 -0.82 -12.80 33.11
N GLY A 198 0.37 -12.65 32.51
CA GLY A 198 1.31 -13.72 32.21
C GLY A 198 0.99 -14.56 30.97
N SER A 199 -0.21 -14.41 30.34
CA SER A 199 -0.50 -15.06 29.09
C SER A 199 0.19 -14.35 27.92
N VAL A 200 0.33 -15.05 26.79
CA VAL A 200 0.90 -14.48 25.57
C VAL A 200 -0.22 -14.01 24.66
N ILE A 201 -0.10 -12.81 24.15
CA ILE A 201 -0.98 -12.26 23.09
C ILE A 201 -0.20 -12.12 21.79
N GLN A 202 -0.91 -12.25 20.66
CA GLN A 202 -0.36 -12.08 19.31
C GLN A 202 -0.97 -10.83 18.70
N ILE A 203 -0.16 -9.85 18.37
CA ILE A 203 -0.56 -8.56 17.81
C ILE A 203 -0.19 -8.53 16.34
N PHE A 204 -1.14 -8.17 15.48
CA PHE A 204 -0.91 -8.05 14.04
C PHE A 204 -0.82 -6.59 13.62
N GLY A 205 0.16 -6.30 12.76
CA GLY A 205 0.46 -4.97 12.26
C GLY A 205 1.23 -5.00 10.96
N THR A 206 1.79 -3.85 10.58
CA THR A 206 2.66 -3.69 9.42
C THR A 206 3.77 -2.67 9.69
N GLY A 207 4.65 -2.46 8.71
CA GLY A 207 5.72 -1.46 8.82
C GLY A 207 6.88 -1.89 9.72
N GLY A 208 7.10 -3.19 9.88
CA GLY A 208 8.21 -3.73 10.67
C GLY A 208 9.59 -3.47 10.09
N GLY A 209 9.67 -3.06 8.81
CA GLY A 209 10.93 -2.86 8.12
C GLY A 209 11.57 -4.17 7.63
N ALA A 210 12.86 -4.10 7.33
CA ALA A 210 13.60 -5.26 6.83
C ALA A 210 13.60 -6.43 7.82
N VAL A 211 13.59 -7.65 7.28
CA VAL A 211 13.64 -8.89 8.07
C VAL A 211 14.97 -9.62 7.86
N ALA A 212 15.43 -10.33 8.89
CA ALA A 212 16.66 -11.10 8.83
C ALA A 212 16.53 -12.23 7.79
N GLY A 213 17.52 -12.34 6.92
CA GLY A 213 17.50 -13.31 5.81
C GLY A 213 16.72 -12.88 4.59
N GLY A 214 16.09 -11.69 4.63
CA GLY A 214 15.28 -11.15 3.53
C GLY A 214 13.86 -11.73 3.51
N ALA A 215 13.02 -11.14 2.67
CA ALA A 215 11.67 -11.62 2.37
C ALA A 215 11.39 -11.43 0.87
N THR A 216 10.56 -12.28 0.31
CA THR A 216 10.08 -12.14 -1.07
C THR A 216 8.82 -11.28 -1.06
N ASP A 217 8.79 -10.28 -1.94
CA ASP A 217 7.64 -9.40 -2.10
C ASP A 217 6.41 -10.22 -2.53
N GLY A 218 5.28 -10.01 -1.85
CA GLY A 218 4.02 -10.69 -2.15
C GLY A 218 3.91 -12.14 -1.72
N ALA A 219 5.04 -12.80 -1.36
CA ALA A 219 5.01 -14.19 -0.93
C ALA A 219 4.46 -14.35 0.49
N PRO A 220 3.80 -15.50 0.80
CA PRO A 220 3.48 -15.84 2.18
C PRO A 220 4.73 -16.04 3.04
N ALA A 221 4.67 -15.58 4.29
CA ALA A 221 5.76 -15.76 5.24
C ALA A 221 5.93 -17.23 5.61
N LYS A 222 7.14 -17.77 5.42
CA LYS A 222 7.48 -19.17 5.70
C LYS A 222 7.86 -19.34 7.17
N GLY A 223 6.83 -19.46 8.04
CA GLY A 223 7.05 -19.77 9.47
C GLY A 223 7.71 -18.63 10.27
N ALA A 224 7.96 -18.89 11.55
CA ALA A 224 8.46 -17.91 12.53
C ALA A 224 10.01 -17.73 12.54
N GLY A 225 10.69 -18.10 11.46
CA GLY A 225 12.16 -18.12 11.42
C GLY A 225 12.86 -16.77 11.24
N SER A 226 12.19 -15.81 10.64
CA SER A 226 12.77 -14.48 10.36
C SER A 226 12.25 -13.46 11.38
N LEU A 227 13.14 -12.58 11.84
CA LEU A 227 12.79 -11.51 12.77
C LEU A 227 13.01 -10.17 12.08
N VAL A 228 12.28 -9.13 12.49
CA VAL A 228 12.61 -7.77 12.07
C VAL A 228 14.02 -7.43 12.53
N THR A 229 14.74 -6.66 11.73
CA THR A 229 16.18 -6.40 11.99
C THR A 229 16.41 -5.35 13.07
N GLN A 230 15.42 -4.52 13.34
CA GLN A 230 15.48 -3.48 14.37
C GLN A 230 15.07 -4.03 15.74
N PRO A 231 15.62 -3.51 16.84
CA PRO A 231 15.18 -3.86 18.19
C PRO A 231 13.69 -3.57 18.38
N VAL A 232 12.96 -4.48 19.01
CA VAL A 232 11.52 -4.33 19.31
C VAL A 232 11.29 -4.28 20.81
N THR A 233 10.55 -3.28 21.25
CA THR A 233 10.03 -3.15 22.61
C THR A 233 8.54 -2.86 22.57
N ALA A 234 7.83 -3.14 23.66
CA ALA A 234 6.40 -2.88 23.74
C ALA A 234 5.96 -2.52 25.14
N THR A 235 4.84 -1.79 25.24
CA THR A 235 4.17 -1.51 26.51
C THR A 235 2.69 -1.84 26.42
N ILE A 236 2.11 -2.28 27.54
CA ILE A 236 0.66 -2.44 27.73
C ILE A 236 0.29 -1.65 28.98
N GLY A 237 -0.66 -0.72 28.87
CA GLY A 237 -1.01 0.16 29.99
C GLY A 237 0.16 1.02 30.49
N GLY A 238 1.16 1.28 29.63
CA GLY A 238 2.39 1.97 30.00
C GLY A 238 3.43 1.10 30.71
N VAL A 239 3.12 -0.17 30.98
CA VAL A 239 4.05 -1.14 31.58
C VAL A 239 4.78 -1.92 30.50
N ASN A 240 6.11 -2.10 30.65
CA ASN A 240 6.89 -2.87 29.69
C ASN A 240 6.37 -4.30 29.58
N ALA A 241 6.11 -4.75 28.35
CA ALA A 241 5.72 -6.11 28.02
C ALA A 241 6.90 -6.86 27.39
N GLN A 242 7.11 -8.11 27.80
CA GLN A 242 8.17 -8.93 27.23
C GLN A 242 7.80 -9.32 25.80
N VAL A 243 8.69 -9.04 24.85
CA VAL A 243 8.56 -9.46 23.46
C VAL A 243 9.14 -10.86 23.31
N GLY A 244 8.31 -11.83 22.95
CA GLY A 244 8.72 -13.21 22.68
C GLY A 244 9.00 -13.48 21.21
N TYR A 245 8.36 -12.72 20.31
CA TYR A 245 8.52 -12.79 18.85
C TYR A 245 8.19 -11.43 18.23
N ALA A 246 8.92 -11.06 17.19
CA ALA A 246 8.59 -9.93 16.32
C ALA A 246 9.13 -10.19 14.90
N GLY A 247 8.27 -10.45 13.97
CA GLY A 247 8.64 -10.81 12.60
C GLY A 247 7.43 -10.95 11.68
N PRO A 248 7.62 -11.42 10.45
CA PRO A 248 6.53 -11.71 9.52
C PRO A 248 5.51 -12.66 10.17
N ALA A 249 4.23 -12.37 9.99
CA ALA A 249 3.16 -13.22 10.51
C ALA A 249 3.13 -14.54 9.72
N PRO A 250 3.32 -15.72 10.36
CA PRO A 250 3.29 -17.00 9.65
C PRO A 250 2.01 -17.18 8.85
N ASP A 251 2.14 -17.72 7.65
CA ASP A 251 1.06 -18.03 6.69
C ASP A 251 0.31 -16.78 6.12
N LEU A 252 0.67 -15.57 6.57
CA LEU A 252 0.20 -14.32 5.97
C LEU A 252 1.25 -13.78 4.99
N VAL A 253 0.83 -12.85 4.12
CA VAL A 253 1.75 -12.22 3.18
C VAL A 253 2.87 -11.48 3.90
N ASN A 254 4.10 -11.58 3.37
CA ASN A 254 5.23 -10.79 3.85
C ASN A 254 4.89 -9.30 3.83
N GLY A 255 5.05 -8.64 4.99
CA GLY A 255 4.61 -7.25 5.19
C GLY A 255 3.60 -7.13 6.32
N VAL A 256 2.79 -8.19 6.56
CA VAL A 256 2.08 -8.33 7.83
C VAL A 256 3.08 -8.84 8.88
N ILE A 257 3.21 -8.10 9.97
CA ILE A 257 4.04 -8.50 11.11
C ILE A 257 3.17 -9.05 12.25
N GLN A 258 3.73 -10.01 12.97
CA GLN A 258 3.21 -10.51 14.23
C GLN A 258 4.18 -10.16 15.35
N VAL A 259 3.67 -9.64 16.46
CA VAL A 259 4.43 -9.38 17.68
C VAL A 259 3.77 -10.13 18.82
N ASN A 260 4.50 -11.06 19.46
CA ASN A 260 4.02 -11.82 20.60
C ASN A 260 4.51 -11.16 21.89
N LEU A 261 3.56 -10.77 22.74
CA LEU A 261 3.84 -10.12 24.02
C LEU A 261 3.32 -10.95 25.18
N THR A 262 4.11 -11.01 26.24
CA THR A 262 3.61 -11.49 27.55
C THR A 262 2.89 -10.35 28.25
N VAL A 263 1.63 -10.54 28.63
CA VAL A 263 0.82 -9.55 29.36
C VAL A 263 1.44 -9.30 30.73
N PRO A 264 1.85 -8.05 31.06
CA PRO A 264 2.43 -7.75 32.37
C PRO A 264 1.45 -7.99 33.53
N SER A 265 1.96 -8.32 34.69
CA SER A 265 1.17 -8.33 35.92
C SER A 265 0.95 -6.91 36.47
N GLY A 266 -0.10 -6.74 37.27
CA GLY A 266 -0.43 -5.47 37.92
C GLY A 266 -1.08 -4.43 37.06
N LEU A 267 -1.52 -4.79 35.88
CA LEU A 267 -2.37 -3.91 35.04
C LEU A 267 -3.79 -3.78 35.67
N THR A 268 -4.37 -2.61 35.51
CA THR A 268 -5.80 -2.44 35.81
C THR A 268 -6.63 -3.20 34.79
N PRO A 269 -7.59 -4.07 35.20
CA PRO A 269 -8.47 -4.76 34.28
C PRO A 269 -9.23 -3.81 33.35
N GLY A 270 -9.45 -4.23 32.11
CA GLY A 270 -10.16 -3.47 31.08
C GLY A 270 -9.32 -3.21 29.83
N LEU A 271 -9.70 -2.20 29.06
CA LEU A 271 -8.99 -1.81 27.83
C LEU A 271 -7.73 -1.02 28.21
N GLN A 272 -6.57 -1.56 27.84
CA GLN A 272 -5.28 -0.94 28.09
C GLN A 272 -4.64 -0.50 26.75
N PRO A 273 -4.03 0.70 26.68
CA PRO A 273 -3.29 1.09 25.50
C PRO A 273 -2.10 0.14 25.27
N VAL A 274 -1.88 -0.24 24.02
CA VAL A 274 -0.71 -1.02 23.61
C VAL A 274 0.10 -0.22 22.60
N VAL A 275 1.42 -0.17 22.80
CA VAL A 275 2.37 0.50 21.91
C VAL A 275 3.51 -0.46 21.60
N ILE A 276 3.83 -0.59 20.31
CA ILE A 276 5.02 -1.31 19.82
C ILE A 276 6.01 -0.27 19.32
N THR A 277 7.28 -0.43 19.70
CA THR A 277 8.38 0.40 19.23
C THR A 277 9.38 -0.50 18.48
N ILE A 278 9.68 -0.15 17.22
CA ILE A 278 10.65 -0.84 16.37
C ILE A 278 11.77 0.15 16.04
N GLY A 279 12.98 -0.11 16.51
CA GLY A 279 14.06 0.89 16.50
C GLY A 279 13.69 2.11 17.34
N THR A 280 13.48 3.25 16.68
CA THR A 280 13.02 4.50 17.32
C THR A 280 11.58 4.86 16.98
N ALA A 281 10.94 4.13 16.06
CA ALA A 281 9.58 4.40 15.59
C ALA A 281 8.54 3.71 16.48
N GLN A 282 7.47 4.42 16.82
CA GLN A 282 6.37 3.89 17.63
C GLN A 282 5.13 3.67 16.76
N SER A 283 4.35 2.64 17.11
CA SER A 283 3.04 2.44 16.53
C SER A 283 2.10 3.60 16.88
N GLN A 284 1.02 3.76 16.09
CA GLN A 284 0.03 4.81 16.31
C GLN A 284 -0.57 4.72 17.73
N PRO A 285 -0.98 5.85 18.31
CA PRO A 285 -1.71 5.87 19.58
C PRO A 285 -3.15 5.37 19.42
N GLY A 286 -3.79 5.04 20.54
CA GLY A 286 -5.22 4.73 20.58
C GLY A 286 -5.57 3.27 20.28
N ILE A 287 -4.60 2.41 20.02
CA ILE A 287 -4.83 0.95 19.96
C ILE A 287 -4.89 0.38 21.37
N THR A 288 -5.84 -0.51 21.61
CA THR A 288 -6.07 -1.11 22.92
C THR A 288 -6.10 -2.64 22.88
N VAL A 289 -5.72 -3.24 24.00
CA VAL A 289 -5.90 -4.66 24.32
C VAL A 289 -6.72 -4.79 25.59
N ALA A 290 -7.66 -5.74 25.64
CA ALA A 290 -8.41 -6.04 26.86
C ALA A 290 -7.60 -6.99 27.75
N VAL A 291 -7.47 -6.64 29.04
CA VAL A 291 -6.78 -7.45 30.04
C VAL A 291 -7.66 -7.65 31.29
N GLN A 292 -7.40 -8.76 32.05
CA GLN A 292 -8.09 -9.08 33.29
C GLN A 292 -7.12 -9.23 34.47
#